data_f51973e631604cc26f5858bdf94c889e
#
_entry.id   f51973e631604cc26f5858bdf94c889e
#
_cell.length_a   1.000
_cell.length_b   1.000
_cell.length_c   1.000
_cell.angle_alpha   90.00
_cell.angle_beta   90.00
_cell.angle_gamma   90.00
#
_symmetry.space_group_name_H-M   'P 1'
#
loop_
_entity.id
_entity.type
_entity.pdbx_description
1 polymer ?
#
loop_
_entity_poly.entity_id
_entity_poly.type
_entity_poly.pdbx_seq_one_letter_code
_entity_poly.pdbx_strand_id
1 'polypeptide(L)'
;MEDKYILAIESSCDETSAAVVLNGREILSNVIASQISTHEQYGGVVPEVASRMHIEAISGVVEEALLKANITLEKIDAIGVTYGPGLVGALLVGLQFAKGLAFASKKPLVGVNHIEGHICANYIQHKDLKPPFISLVVSGGHTFIVHVKDYGIYEVIGQTRDDAAGEAYDKVARALGLGYPGGPKIDKLAKEGNPKAITFPKANFHEETLDFSFSGVKSAVLNYLNKCNMQNIEINKADVAASFQQAVVDVLKDNVLLTC
;
A
#
# COMPACT_ATOMS: atom_id res chain seq x y z
N MET A 1 -31.81 -3.01 10.69
CA MET A 1 -31.36 -2.97 9.27
C MET A 1 -31.08 -4.40 8.87
N GLU A 2 -31.40 -4.77 7.66
CA GLU A 2 -31.10 -6.09 7.11
C GLU A 2 -29.61 -6.21 6.84
N ASP A 3 -29.01 -7.35 7.16
CA ASP A 3 -27.58 -7.60 6.95
C ASP A 3 -27.21 -7.51 5.47
N LYS A 4 -26.08 -6.85 5.16
CA LYS A 4 -25.56 -6.66 3.82
C LYS A 4 -24.21 -7.33 3.65
N TYR A 5 -24.12 -8.26 2.71
CA TYR A 5 -22.94 -9.03 2.37
C TYR A 5 -22.31 -8.49 1.10
N ILE A 6 -21.06 -8.08 1.17
CA ILE A 6 -20.30 -7.54 0.03
C ILE A 6 -19.16 -8.49 -0.29
N LEU A 7 -19.06 -8.93 -1.54
CA LEU A 7 -17.87 -9.58 -2.08
C LEU A 7 -16.95 -8.51 -2.63
N ALA A 8 -15.77 -8.36 -2.05
CA ALA A 8 -14.74 -7.40 -2.48
C ALA A 8 -13.62 -8.13 -3.22
N ILE A 9 -13.13 -7.54 -4.33
CA ILE A 9 -12.07 -8.09 -5.18
C ILE A 9 -11.00 -7.02 -5.40
N GLU A 10 -9.73 -7.40 -5.19
CA GLU A 10 -8.57 -6.53 -5.37
C GLU A 10 -7.49 -7.25 -6.21
N SER A 11 -6.96 -6.55 -7.22
CA SER A 11 -5.89 -7.05 -8.09
C SER A 11 -5.00 -5.92 -8.64
N SER A 12 -4.83 -4.83 -7.89
CA SER A 12 -4.19 -3.61 -8.42
C SER A 12 -2.67 -3.69 -8.62
N CYS A 13 -1.97 -4.63 -7.97
CA CYS A 13 -0.52 -4.74 -8.04
C CYS A 13 -0.04 -6.20 -8.11
N ASP A 14 0.46 -6.76 -7.03
CA ASP A 14 1.09 -8.09 -6.96
C ASP A 14 0.39 -9.05 -6.01
N GLU A 15 -0.84 -8.76 -5.64
CA GLU A 15 -1.67 -9.61 -4.80
C GLU A 15 -3.07 -9.73 -5.38
N THR A 16 -3.53 -10.97 -5.58
CA THR A 16 -4.92 -11.25 -5.91
C THR A 16 -5.66 -11.53 -4.62
N SER A 17 -6.64 -10.70 -4.27
CA SER A 17 -7.40 -10.94 -3.05
C SER A 17 -8.91 -10.83 -3.25
N ALA A 18 -9.63 -11.61 -2.43
CA ALA A 18 -11.08 -11.49 -2.29
C ALA A 18 -11.49 -11.64 -0.82
N ALA A 19 -12.50 -10.89 -0.44
CA ALA A 19 -13.04 -10.88 0.91
C ALA A 19 -14.57 -10.83 0.89
N VAL A 20 -15.21 -11.46 1.87
CA VAL A 20 -16.63 -11.25 2.17
C VAL A 20 -16.72 -10.39 3.41
N VAL A 21 -17.41 -9.27 3.29
CA VAL A 21 -17.56 -8.26 4.35
C VAL A 21 -19.04 -8.10 4.69
N LEU A 22 -19.35 -8.16 5.98
CA LEU A 22 -20.69 -7.94 6.51
C LEU A 22 -20.83 -6.50 7.01
N ASN A 23 -21.87 -5.83 6.54
CA ASN A 23 -22.26 -4.48 6.96
C ASN A 23 -21.11 -3.42 6.87
N GLY A 24 -20.11 -3.68 6.00
CA GLY A 24 -18.96 -2.80 5.79
C GLY A 24 -17.99 -2.71 6.98
N ARG A 25 -18.14 -3.55 8.00
CA ARG A 25 -17.37 -3.47 9.25
C ARG A 25 -16.80 -4.80 9.75
N GLU A 26 -17.34 -5.92 9.29
CA GLU A 26 -16.94 -7.26 9.75
C GLU A 26 -16.43 -8.09 8.58
N ILE A 27 -15.20 -8.60 8.71
CA ILE A 27 -14.61 -9.49 7.72
C ILE A 27 -15.06 -10.93 8.08
N LEU A 28 -15.84 -11.53 7.18
CA LEU A 28 -16.22 -12.94 7.29
C LEU A 28 -15.15 -13.85 6.67
N SER A 29 -14.50 -13.38 5.61
CA SER A 29 -13.35 -14.03 5.00
C SER A 29 -12.43 -13.01 4.33
N ASN A 30 -11.14 -13.35 4.26
CA ASN A 30 -10.14 -12.64 3.46
C ASN A 30 -9.15 -13.68 2.94
N VAL A 31 -9.03 -13.77 1.61
CA VAL A 31 -8.14 -14.69 0.92
C VAL A 31 -7.20 -13.89 0.05
N ILE A 32 -5.92 -14.17 0.17
CA ILE A 32 -4.85 -13.46 -0.53
C ILE A 32 -3.94 -14.48 -1.20
N ALA A 33 -3.77 -14.37 -2.52
CA ALA A 33 -2.74 -15.05 -3.29
C ALA A 33 -1.64 -14.04 -3.62
N SER A 34 -0.55 -14.05 -2.83
CA SER A 34 0.57 -13.13 -2.99
C SER A 34 1.55 -13.63 -4.05
N GLN A 35 2.08 -12.71 -4.83
CA GLN A 35 3.07 -12.93 -5.88
C GLN A 35 4.48 -12.50 -5.46
N ILE A 36 4.69 -12.10 -4.19
CA ILE A 36 5.96 -11.56 -3.69
C ILE A 36 7.13 -12.49 -4.01
N SER A 37 6.99 -13.81 -3.77
CA SER A 37 8.05 -14.79 -4.02
C SER A 37 8.48 -14.87 -5.49
N THR A 38 7.55 -14.62 -6.42
CA THR A 38 7.84 -14.56 -7.85
C THR A 38 8.58 -13.27 -8.19
N HIS A 39 8.11 -12.15 -7.67
CA HIS A 39 8.67 -10.83 -7.95
C HIS A 39 10.02 -10.57 -7.26
N GLU A 40 10.32 -11.24 -6.15
CA GLU A 40 11.65 -11.19 -5.52
C GLU A 40 12.77 -11.55 -6.50
N GLN A 41 12.54 -12.50 -7.41
CA GLN A 41 13.52 -12.94 -8.42
C GLN A 41 13.90 -11.83 -9.40
N TYR A 42 12.99 -10.87 -9.60
CA TYR A 42 13.19 -9.71 -10.49
C TYR A 42 13.61 -8.45 -9.75
N GLY A 43 13.67 -8.51 -8.41
CA GLY A 43 13.99 -7.35 -7.57
C GLY A 43 12.88 -6.28 -7.53
N GLY A 44 11.63 -6.65 -7.84
CA GLY A 44 10.46 -5.78 -7.83
C GLY A 44 9.36 -6.29 -8.75
N VAL A 45 8.20 -5.65 -8.73
CA VAL A 45 7.02 -6.09 -9.49
C VAL A 45 7.24 -5.94 -10.99
N VAL A 46 6.94 -7.01 -11.75
CA VAL A 46 6.91 -7.03 -13.20
C VAL A 46 5.45 -7.04 -13.67
N PRO A 47 4.93 -5.95 -14.26
CA PRO A 47 3.49 -5.80 -14.52
C PRO A 47 2.86 -6.90 -15.36
N GLU A 48 3.57 -7.39 -16.39
CA GLU A 48 3.05 -8.45 -17.24
C GLU A 48 2.97 -9.80 -16.52
N VAL A 49 3.96 -10.10 -15.68
CA VAL A 49 3.96 -11.32 -14.84
C VAL A 49 2.81 -11.24 -13.86
N ALA A 50 2.66 -10.08 -13.19
CA ALA A 50 1.56 -9.86 -12.26
C ALA A 50 0.20 -10.10 -12.90
N SER A 51 -0.04 -9.54 -14.08
CA SER A 51 -1.32 -9.70 -14.81
C SER A 51 -1.64 -11.15 -15.11
N ARG A 52 -0.65 -11.95 -15.55
CA ARG A 52 -0.83 -13.39 -15.84
C ARG A 52 -1.18 -14.18 -14.57
N MET A 53 -0.47 -13.91 -13.48
CA MET A 53 -0.73 -14.59 -12.20
C MET A 53 -2.12 -14.24 -11.64
N HIS A 54 -2.60 -13.00 -11.82
CA HIS A 54 -3.98 -12.65 -11.46
C HIS A 54 -5.02 -13.48 -12.23
N ILE A 55 -4.82 -13.69 -13.54
CA ILE A 55 -5.74 -14.51 -14.35
C ILE A 55 -5.84 -15.93 -13.81
N GLU A 56 -4.71 -16.51 -13.42
CA GLU A 56 -4.65 -17.89 -12.89
C GLU A 56 -5.29 -18.01 -11.50
N ALA A 57 -5.13 -16.99 -10.65
CA ALA A 57 -5.52 -17.07 -9.24
C ALA A 57 -6.97 -16.62 -8.96
N ILE A 58 -7.52 -15.67 -9.73
CA ILE A 58 -8.70 -14.90 -9.31
C ILE A 58 -9.95 -15.77 -9.07
N SER A 59 -10.19 -16.75 -9.88
CA SER A 59 -11.37 -17.65 -9.73
C SER A 59 -11.28 -18.44 -8.43
N GLY A 60 -10.13 -19.06 -8.15
CA GLY A 60 -9.92 -19.85 -6.93
C GLY A 60 -9.95 -18.97 -5.68
N VAL A 61 -9.40 -17.79 -5.72
CA VAL A 61 -9.38 -16.82 -4.61
C VAL A 61 -10.81 -16.39 -4.24
N VAL A 62 -11.65 -16.11 -5.24
CA VAL A 62 -13.05 -15.72 -5.01
C VAL A 62 -13.87 -16.89 -4.49
N GLU A 63 -13.71 -18.07 -5.06
CA GLU A 63 -14.39 -19.28 -4.60
C GLU A 63 -14.02 -19.62 -3.14
N GLU A 64 -12.74 -19.57 -2.82
CA GLU A 64 -12.25 -19.80 -1.47
C GLU A 64 -12.76 -18.75 -0.46
N ALA A 65 -12.87 -17.48 -0.88
CA ALA A 65 -13.41 -16.42 -0.03
C ALA A 65 -14.87 -16.67 0.32
N LEU A 66 -15.71 -17.06 -0.63
CA LEU A 66 -17.10 -17.43 -0.39
C LEU A 66 -17.21 -18.67 0.51
N LEU A 67 -16.39 -19.69 0.26
CA LEU A 67 -16.37 -20.92 1.05
C LEU A 67 -15.97 -20.65 2.51
N LYS A 68 -14.89 -19.88 2.75
CA LYS A 68 -14.44 -19.53 4.10
C LYS A 68 -15.43 -18.68 4.87
N ALA A 69 -16.18 -17.82 4.18
CA ALA A 69 -17.26 -17.06 4.78
C ALA A 69 -18.50 -17.90 5.06
N ASN A 70 -18.59 -19.11 4.53
CA ASN A 70 -19.79 -19.94 4.51
C ASN A 70 -21.01 -19.20 3.92
N ILE A 71 -20.75 -18.43 2.84
CA ILE A 71 -21.73 -17.60 2.13
C ILE A 71 -21.75 -18.03 0.66
N THR A 72 -22.96 -18.22 0.11
CA THR A 72 -23.12 -18.47 -1.32
C THR A 72 -23.23 -17.16 -2.10
N LEU A 73 -22.95 -17.19 -3.41
CA LEU A 73 -23.03 -16.02 -4.26
C LEU A 73 -24.45 -15.39 -4.28
N GLU A 74 -25.50 -16.20 -4.10
CA GLU A 74 -26.89 -15.74 -4.03
C GLU A 74 -27.12 -14.79 -2.87
N LYS A 75 -26.43 -14.99 -1.74
CA LYS A 75 -26.53 -14.15 -0.53
C LYS A 75 -25.73 -12.85 -0.62
N ILE A 76 -24.83 -12.73 -1.58
CA ILE A 76 -24.08 -11.49 -1.78
C ILE A 76 -25.04 -10.38 -2.27
N ASP A 77 -25.01 -9.22 -1.65
CA ASP A 77 -25.84 -8.07 -2.03
C ASP A 77 -25.18 -7.23 -3.12
N ALA A 78 -23.85 -7.09 -3.13
CA ALA A 78 -23.11 -6.34 -4.13
C ALA A 78 -21.68 -6.87 -4.26
N ILE A 79 -21.05 -6.59 -5.43
CA ILE A 79 -19.65 -6.91 -5.71
C ILE A 79 -18.88 -5.61 -5.80
N GLY A 80 -17.87 -5.44 -4.94
CA GLY A 80 -16.90 -4.35 -4.98
C GLY A 80 -15.65 -4.79 -5.72
N VAL A 81 -15.08 -3.92 -6.55
CA VAL A 81 -13.82 -4.20 -7.23
C VAL A 81 -12.96 -2.96 -7.35
N THR A 82 -11.67 -3.08 -7.11
CA THR A 82 -10.72 -2.00 -7.33
C THR A 82 -10.57 -1.70 -8.81
N TYR A 83 -10.80 -0.42 -9.20
CA TYR A 83 -10.65 0.04 -10.57
C TYR A 83 -9.39 0.88 -10.81
N GLY A 84 -8.72 1.31 -9.76
CA GLY A 84 -7.53 2.15 -9.80
C GLY A 84 -7.31 2.93 -8.50
N PRO A 85 -6.12 3.55 -8.36
CA PRO A 85 -4.92 3.38 -9.19
C PRO A 85 -4.25 2.01 -9.02
N GLY A 86 -3.37 1.66 -9.97
CA GLY A 86 -2.61 0.40 -9.96
C GLY A 86 -2.05 0.04 -11.34
N LEU A 87 -1.51 -1.16 -11.46
CA LEU A 87 -1.00 -1.70 -12.72
C LEU A 87 -2.17 -2.01 -13.66
N VAL A 88 -2.19 -1.39 -14.84
CA VAL A 88 -3.33 -1.46 -15.76
C VAL A 88 -3.73 -2.89 -16.10
N GLY A 89 -2.78 -3.75 -16.45
CA GLY A 89 -3.05 -5.14 -16.78
C GLY A 89 -3.63 -5.93 -15.60
N ALA A 90 -3.10 -5.73 -14.41
CA ALA A 90 -3.56 -6.35 -13.18
C ALA A 90 -4.99 -5.89 -12.81
N LEU A 91 -5.24 -4.57 -12.82
CA LEU A 91 -6.58 -3.99 -12.60
C LEU A 91 -7.62 -4.55 -13.58
N LEU A 92 -7.26 -4.66 -14.87
CA LEU A 92 -8.16 -5.19 -15.89
C LEU A 92 -8.61 -6.62 -15.60
N VAL A 93 -7.77 -7.46 -15.03
CA VAL A 93 -8.15 -8.83 -14.66
C VAL A 93 -9.25 -8.82 -13.63
N GLY A 94 -9.06 -8.16 -12.48
CA GLY A 94 -10.07 -8.08 -11.42
C GLY A 94 -11.35 -7.42 -11.88
N LEU A 95 -11.24 -6.29 -12.61
CA LEU A 95 -12.39 -5.53 -13.10
C LEU A 95 -13.24 -6.35 -14.09
N GLN A 96 -12.63 -7.04 -15.05
CA GLN A 96 -13.39 -7.83 -16.03
C GLN A 96 -14.00 -9.08 -15.39
N PHE A 97 -13.27 -9.72 -14.47
CA PHE A 97 -13.82 -10.84 -13.71
C PHE A 97 -15.05 -10.40 -12.89
N ALA A 98 -14.92 -9.30 -12.13
CA ALA A 98 -16.03 -8.77 -11.33
C ALA A 98 -17.22 -8.34 -12.18
N LYS A 99 -17.01 -7.73 -13.36
CA LYS A 99 -18.06 -7.40 -14.31
C LYS A 99 -18.81 -8.64 -14.80
N GLY A 100 -18.07 -9.68 -15.20
CA GLY A 100 -18.65 -10.95 -15.65
C GLY A 100 -19.48 -11.60 -14.53
N LEU A 101 -18.93 -11.65 -13.30
CA LEU A 101 -19.58 -12.22 -12.15
C LEU A 101 -20.85 -11.44 -11.75
N ALA A 102 -20.78 -10.09 -11.72
CA ALA A 102 -21.91 -9.24 -11.41
C ALA A 102 -23.04 -9.38 -12.44
N PHE A 103 -22.67 -9.42 -13.72
CA PHE A 103 -23.63 -9.60 -14.81
C PHE A 103 -24.35 -10.95 -14.72
N ALA A 104 -23.59 -12.04 -14.56
CA ALA A 104 -24.15 -13.39 -14.48
C ALA A 104 -25.02 -13.61 -13.24
N SER A 105 -24.62 -13.05 -12.10
CA SER A 105 -25.35 -13.16 -10.84
C SER A 105 -26.45 -12.11 -10.66
N LYS A 106 -26.54 -11.13 -11.56
CA LYS A 106 -27.46 -9.98 -11.49
C LYS A 106 -27.29 -9.15 -10.20
N LYS A 107 -26.03 -9.02 -9.74
CA LYS A 107 -25.70 -8.23 -8.55
C LYS A 107 -25.18 -6.85 -8.96
N PRO A 108 -25.41 -5.82 -8.13
CA PRO A 108 -24.78 -4.52 -8.32
C PRO A 108 -23.25 -4.63 -8.31
N LEU A 109 -22.59 -3.88 -9.21
CA LEU A 109 -21.14 -3.73 -9.23
C LEU A 109 -20.75 -2.34 -8.74
N VAL A 110 -19.81 -2.28 -7.81
CA VAL A 110 -19.30 -1.03 -7.24
C VAL A 110 -17.81 -0.94 -7.51
N GLY A 111 -17.41 0.12 -8.24
CA GLY A 111 -15.99 0.45 -8.42
C GLY A 111 -15.44 1.11 -7.17
N VAL A 112 -14.28 0.62 -6.70
CA VAL A 112 -13.60 1.14 -5.50
C VAL A 112 -12.25 1.71 -5.89
N ASN A 113 -11.92 2.90 -5.39
CA ASN A 113 -10.59 3.45 -5.52
C ASN A 113 -9.66 2.73 -4.53
N HIS A 114 -8.48 2.30 -5.00
CA HIS A 114 -7.49 1.57 -4.19
C HIS A 114 -7.09 2.32 -2.91
N ILE A 115 -6.87 3.64 -3.01
CA ILE A 115 -6.47 4.48 -1.88
C ILE A 115 -7.62 4.64 -0.87
N GLU A 116 -8.86 4.79 -1.37
CA GLU A 116 -10.04 4.80 -0.51
C GLU A 116 -10.21 3.45 0.20
N GLY A 117 -9.89 2.34 -0.45
CA GLY A 117 -9.85 1.00 0.17
C GLY A 117 -8.90 0.94 1.36
N HIS A 118 -7.67 1.49 1.23
CA HIS A 118 -6.72 1.59 2.35
C HIS A 118 -7.27 2.44 3.51
N ILE A 119 -7.92 3.57 3.21
CA ILE A 119 -8.54 4.41 4.25
C ILE A 119 -9.68 3.65 4.94
N CYS A 120 -10.55 3.02 4.16
CA CYS A 120 -11.70 2.25 4.67
C CYS A 120 -11.30 1.06 5.54
N ALA A 121 -10.10 0.49 5.37
CA ALA A 121 -9.60 -0.58 6.22
C ALA A 121 -9.57 -0.20 7.72
N ASN A 122 -9.41 1.10 8.02
CA ASN A 122 -9.47 1.58 9.41
C ASN A 122 -10.84 1.36 10.05
N TYR A 123 -11.93 1.40 9.28
CA TYR A 123 -13.27 1.13 9.79
C TYR A 123 -13.48 -0.30 10.26
N ILE A 124 -12.68 -1.22 9.75
CA ILE A 124 -12.70 -2.65 10.14
C ILE A 124 -12.02 -2.80 11.50
N GLN A 125 -10.84 -2.20 11.67
CA GLN A 125 -10.07 -2.26 12.92
C GLN A 125 -10.71 -1.41 14.03
N HIS A 126 -11.23 -0.24 13.67
CA HIS A 126 -11.79 0.75 14.59
C HIS A 126 -13.29 0.91 14.32
N LYS A 127 -14.10 0.01 14.90
CA LYS A 127 -15.54 -0.06 14.63
C LYS A 127 -16.31 1.22 14.97
N ASP A 128 -15.80 2.01 15.92
CA ASP A 128 -16.41 3.28 16.35
C ASP A 128 -15.89 4.50 15.56
N LEU A 129 -14.90 4.31 14.66
CA LEU A 129 -14.36 5.40 13.87
C LEU A 129 -15.44 5.97 12.94
N LYS A 130 -15.57 7.29 12.95
CA LYS A 130 -16.49 8.06 12.11
C LYS A 130 -15.78 9.30 11.58
N PRO A 131 -16.13 9.74 10.36
CA PRO A 131 -15.68 11.04 9.88
C PRO A 131 -16.17 12.19 10.79
N PRO A 132 -15.49 13.37 10.79
CA PRO A 132 -14.26 13.63 10.03
C PRO A 132 -12.99 13.16 10.75
N PHE A 133 -11.94 12.82 9.97
CA PHE A 133 -10.60 12.53 10.49
C PHE A 133 -9.53 12.73 9.41
N ILE A 134 -8.26 12.81 9.84
CA ILE A 134 -7.10 12.82 8.94
C ILE A 134 -6.56 11.40 8.81
N SER A 135 -6.33 10.96 7.58
CA SER A 135 -5.71 9.67 7.25
C SER A 135 -4.37 9.89 6.58
N LEU A 136 -3.33 9.24 7.11
CA LEU A 136 -2.03 9.14 6.44
C LEU A 136 -1.95 7.78 5.73
N VAL A 137 -1.88 7.82 4.41
CA VAL A 137 -1.68 6.62 3.57
C VAL A 137 -0.23 6.55 3.16
N VAL A 138 0.48 5.49 3.55
CA VAL A 138 1.90 5.26 3.23
C VAL A 138 2.07 3.84 2.72
N SER A 139 2.48 3.70 1.45
CA SER A 139 2.67 2.40 0.81
C SER A 139 3.88 2.41 -0.13
N GLY A 140 4.08 1.30 -0.85
CA GLY A 140 5.13 1.18 -1.88
C GLY A 140 4.98 2.16 -3.04
N GLY A 141 3.75 2.49 -3.43
CA GLY A 141 3.47 3.37 -4.57
C GLY A 141 2.83 4.71 -4.22
N HIS A 142 2.37 4.89 -2.98
CA HIS A 142 1.55 6.04 -2.62
C HIS A 142 1.94 6.62 -1.26
N THR A 143 1.94 7.97 -1.17
CA THR A 143 2.06 8.69 0.10
C THR A 143 1.15 9.91 0.04
N PHE A 144 0.07 9.88 0.85
CA PHE A 144 -0.96 10.91 0.90
C PHE A 144 -1.34 11.27 2.32
N ILE A 145 -1.68 12.54 2.54
CA ILE A 145 -2.50 12.98 3.67
C ILE A 145 -3.88 13.27 3.12
N VAL A 146 -4.90 12.63 3.69
CA VAL A 146 -6.28 12.73 3.23
C VAL A 146 -7.17 13.18 4.37
N HIS A 147 -7.90 14.26 4.16
CA HIS A 147 -9.00 14.66 5.03
C HIS A 147 -10.25 13.88 4.63
N VAL A 148 -10.66 12.97 5.48
CA VAL A 148 -11.93 12.24 5.34
C VAL A 148 -13.02 13.10 5.95
N LYS A 149 -13.76 13.83 5.11
CA LYS A 149 -14.80 14.80 5.55
C LYS A 149 -16.09 14.10 5.96
N ASP A 150 -16.45 13.07 5.22
CA ASP A 150 -17.62 12.21 5.48
C ASP A 150 -17.39 10.86 4.79
N TYR A 151 -18.29 9.91 4.99
CA TYR A 151 -18.24 8.61 4.29
C TYR A 151 -18.28 8.83 2.78
N GLY A 152 -17.23 8.33 2.08
CA GLY A 152 -17.10 8.51 0.62
C GLY A 152 -16.70 9.92 0.18
N ILE A 153 -16.37 10.85 1.10
CA ILE A 153 -15.95 12.22 0.77
C ILE A 153 -14.53 12.44 1.26
N TYR A 154 -13.59 12.40 0.32
CA TYR A 154 -12.15 12.46 0.55
C TYR A 154 -11.54 13.71 -0.10
N GLU A 155 -10.64 14.39 0.60
CA GLU A 155 -9.85 15.49 0.09
C GLU A 155 -8.38 15.21 0.33
N VAL A 156 -7.60 15.10 -0.74
CA VAL A 156 -6.14 14.99 -0.64
C VAL A 156 -5.59 16.38 -0.30
N ILE A 157 -4.99 16.51 0.88
CA ILE A 157 -4.43 17.76 1.38
C ILE A 157 -2.90 17.79 1.34
N GLY A 158 -2.25 16.64 1.13
CA GLY A 158 -0.81 16.50 0.93
C GLY A 158 -0.48 15.21 0.21
N GLN A 159 0.53 15.22 -0.64
CA GLN A 159 0.98 14.05 -1.40
C GLN A 159 2.48 14.10 -1.69
N THR A 160 3.07 12.96 -2.03
CA THR A 160 4.45 12.99 -2.49
C THR A 160 4.56 13.61 -3.88
N ARG A 161 5.61 14.44 -4.10
CA ARG A 161 5.92 15.06 -5.39
C ARG A 161 6.90 14.23 -6.23
N ASP A 162 7.43 13.16 -5.65
CA ASP A 162 8.42 12.29 -6.30
C ASP A 162 8.23 10.83 -5.85
N ASP A 163 9.27 10.16 -5.35
CA ASP A 163 9.17 8.79 -4.85
C ASP A 163 8.13 8.70 -3.70
N ALA A 164 7.33 7.66 -3.69
CA ALA A 164 6.59 7.30 -2.48
C ALA A 164 7.55 6.87 -1.37
N ALA A 165 7.11 6.96 -0.10
CA ALA A 165 7.95 6.56 1.03
C ALA A 165 8.44 5.10 0.87
N GLY A 166 7.55 4.15 0.58
CA GLY A 166 7.92 2.75 0.39
C GLY A 166 8.83 2.52 -0.81
N GLU A 167 8.66 3.26 -1.90
CA GLU A 167 9.57 3.22 -3.05
C GLU A 167 10.99 3.67 -2.66
N ALA A 168 11.12 4.71 -1.83
CA ALA A 168 12.42 5.12 -1.29
C ALA A 168 13.05 4.03 -0.42
N TYR A 169 12.23 3.33 0.40
CA TYR A 169 12.70 2.16 1.16
C TYR A 169 13.21 1.04 0.26
N ASP A 170 12.50 0.69 -0.80
CA ASP A 170 12.92 -0.37 -1.73
C ASP A 170 14.24 -0.01 -2.43
N LYS A 171 14.41 1.25 -2.85
CA LYS A 171 15.63 1.74 -3.49
C LYS A 171 16.82 1.74 -2.54
N VAL A 172 16.63 2.16 -1.28
CA VAL A 172 17.67 2.15 -0.24
C VAL A 172 18.02 0.72 0.17
N ALA A 173 17.03 -0.16 0.34
CA ALA A 173 17.26 -1.57 0.65
C ALA A 173 18.09 -2.26 -0.44
N ARG A 174 17.79 -1.98 -1.70
CA ARG A 174 18.59 -2.48 -2.84
C ARG A 174 20.04 -2.01 -2.77
N ALA A 175 20.28 -0.74 -2.46
CA ALA A 175 21.62 -0.17 -2.33
C ALA A 175 22.41 -0.77 -1.14
N LEU A 176 21.72 -1.14 -0.06
CA LEU A 176 22.31 -1.84 1.09
C LEU A 176 22.50 -3.35 0.85
N GLY A 177 22.02 -3.88 -0.28
CA GLY A 177 22.09 -5.32 -0.60
C GLY A 177 21.08 -6.17 0.17
N LEU A 178 19.97 -5.59 0.64
CA LEU A 178 18.95 -6.31 1.41
C LEU A 178 17.88 -6.98 0.52
N GLY A 179 17.75 -6.54 -0.75
CA GLY A 179 16.77 -7.08 -1.70
C GLY A 179 15.35 -6.52 -1.50
N TYR A 180 14.37 -7.17 -2.10
CA TYR A 180 12.94 -6.81 -2.12
C TYR A 180 12.13 -7.78 -1.24
N PRO A 181 10.99 -7.39 -0.62
CA PRO A 181 10.57 -5.99 -0.40
C PRO A 181 11.46 -5.25 0.61
N GLY A 182 11.74 -3.98 0.34
CA GLY A 182 12.72 -3.20 1.09
C GLY A 182 12.22 -2.73 2.46
N GLY A 183 10.96 -2.32 2.55
CA GLY A 183 10.38 -1.78 3.79
C GLY A 183 10.60 -2.67 5.01
N PRO A 184 10.11 -3.93 5.01
CA PRO A 184 10.28 -4.84 6.15
C PRO A 184 11.75 -5.15 6.48
N LYS A 185 12.61 -5.20 5.45
CA LYS A 185 14.05 -5.50 5.62
C LYS A 185 14.80 -4.33 6.24
N ILE A 186 14.51 -3.10 5.83
CA ILE A 186 15.02 -1.87 6.44
C ILE A 186 14.52 -1.76 7.89
N ASP A 187 13.23 -1.94 8.15
CA ASP A 187 12.67 -1.85 9.51
C ASP A 187 13.31 -2.85 10.46
N LYS A 188 13.51 -4.09 10.00
CA LYS A 188 14.19 -5.11 10.80
C LYS A 188 15.62 -4.71 11.14
N LEU A 189 16.39 -4.25 10.14
CA LEU A 189 17.79 -3.87 10.32
C LEU A 189 17.94 -2.58 11.15
N ALA A 190 17.03 -1.62 10.98
CA ALA A 190 17.02 -0.36 11.71
C ALA A 190 16.90 -0.54 13.24
N LYS A 191 16.27 -1.62 13.71
CA LYS A 191 16.15 -1.94 15.15
C LYS A 191 17.51 -2.24 15.82
N GLU A 192 18.51 -2.58 15.02
CA GLU A 192 19.87 -2.90 15.49
C GLU A 192 20.81 -1.68 15.40
N GLY A 193 20.36 -0.59 14.77
CA GLY A 193 21.16 0.60 14.48
C GLY A 193 20.84 1.81 15.36
N ASN A 194 21.72 2.80 15.27
CA ASN A 194 21.50 4.10 15.93
C ASN A 194 20.86 5.11 14.95
N PRO A 195 19.63 5.57 15.21
CA PRO A 195 18.94 6.51 14.32
C PRO A 195 19.55 7.91 14.27
N LYS A 196 20.53 8.21 15.14
CA LYS A 196 21.26 9.49 15.20
C LYS A 196 22.68 9.40 14.67
N ALA A 197 23.09 8.24 14.15
CA ALA A 197 24.47 8.04 13.67
C ALA A 197 24.78 8.89 12.44
N ILE A 198 23.79 9.08 11.56
CA ILE A 198 23.93 9.84 10.32
C ILE A 198 22.74 10.81 10.20
N THR A 199 23.02 12.08 9.93
CA THR A 199 21.98 13.07 9.68
C THR A 199 21.69 13.13 8.18
N PHE A 200 20.56 12.59 7.73
CA PHE A 200 20.10 12.74 6.37
C PHE A 200 19.19 13.98 6.23
N PRO A 201 19.30 14.74 5.11
CA PRO A 201 18.50 15.94 4.92
C PRO A 201 17.03 15.59 4.74
N LYS A 202 16.15 16.43 5.28
CA LYS A 202 14.73 16.44 4.97
C LYS A 202 14.48 17.32 3.74
N ALA A 203 13.41 17.02 2.98
CA ALA A 203 12.97 17.93 1.94
C ALA A 203 12.59 19.28 2.53
N ASN A 204 13.02 20.36 1.87
CA ASN A 204 12.63 21.71 2.23
C ASN A 204 11.95 22.35 1.01
N PHE A 205 10.66 22.62 1.14
CA PHE A 205 9.90 23.33 0.12
C PHE A 205 9.99 24.83 0.35
N HIS A 206 10.03 25.61 -0.73
CA HIS A 206 10.06 27.08 -0.67
C HIS A 206 8.69 27.70 -0.36
N GLU A 207 7.64 26.89 -0.35
CA GLU A 207 6.26 27.26 -0.06
C GLU A 207 5.72 26.45 1.12
N GLU A 208 4.73 26.99 1.82
CA GLU A 208 4.00 26.24 2.84
C GLU A 208 3.15 25.17 2.16
N THR A 209 3.45 23.91 2.42
CA THR A 209 2.76 22.76 1.83
C THR A 209 2.80 21.57 2.76
N LEU A 210 1.79 20.72 2.66
CA LEU A 210 1.73 19.42 3.34
C LEU A 210 2.30 18.27 2.48
N ASP A 211 2.83 18.61 1.29
CA ASP A 211 3.40 17.63 0.38
C ASP A 211 4.69 17.00 0.94
N PHE A 212 5.02 15.85 0.40
CA PHE A 212 6.21 15.09 0.74
C PHE A 212 7.21 15.07 -0.42
N SER A 213 8.47 14.79 -0.10
CA SER A 213 9.50 14.38 -1.05
C SER A 213 10.47 13.44 -0.36
N PHE A 214 10.72 12.29 -0.99
CA PHE A 214 11.63 11.26 -0.48
C PHE A 214 12.83 11.01 -1.41
N SER A 215 12.82 11.58 -2.62
CA SER A 215 13.94 11.46 -3.56
C SER A 215 15.22 12.07 -3.01
N GLY A 216 15.11 13.16 -2.24
CA GLY A 216 16.25 13.85 -1.63
C GLY A 216 16.93 12.99 -0.56
N VAL A 217 16.18 12.42 0.39
CA VAL A 217 16.73 11.55 1.43
C VAL A 217 17.31 10.26 0.84
N LYS A 218 16.63 9.65 -0.14
CA LYS A 218 17.16 8.50 -0.88
C LYS A 218 18.51 8.82 -1.51
N SER A 219 18.60 9.93 -2.26
CA SER A 219 19.84 10.34 -2.94
C SER A 219 20.97 10.63 -1.95
N ALA A 220 20.65 11.20 -0.79
CA ALA A 220 21.63 11.43 0.27
C ALA A 220 22.19 10.11 0.82
N VAL A 221 21.36 9.08 1.02
CA VAL A 221 21.81 7.75 1.40
C VAL A 221 22.73 7.15 0.35
N LEU A 222 22.34 7.18 -0.93
CA LEU A 222 23.15 6.65 -2.02
C LEU A 222 24.52 7.35 -2.11
N ASN A 223 24.53 8.68 -1.98
CA ASN A 223 25.76 9.46 -1.98
C ASN A 223 26.65 9.13 -0.78
N TYR A 224 26.07 8.92 0.41
CA TYR A 224 26.80 8.51 1.60
C TYR A 224 27.47 7.14 1.39
N LEU A 225 26.72 6.15 0.90
CA LEU A 225 27.25 4.83 0.61
C LEU A 225 28.39 4.86 -0.42
N ASN A 226 28.20 5.62 -1.50
CA ASN A 226 29.24 5.79 -2.53
C ASN A 226 30.50 6.45 -1.97
N LYS A 227 30.35 7.50 -1.15
CA LYS A 227 31.47 8.17 -0.50
C LYS A 227 32.26 7.22 0.41
N CYS A 228 31.57 6.44 1.25
CA CYS A 228 32.19 5.44 2.10
C CYS A 228 32.97 4.40 1.28
N ASN A 229 32.36 3.88 0.21
CA ASN A 229 33.02 2.92 -0.68
C ASN A 229 34.28 3.51 -1.34
N MET A 230 34.23 4.75 -1.84
CA MET A 230 35.41 5.41 -2.44
C MET A 230 36.52 5.67 -1.45
N GLN A 231 36.20 5.87 -0.17
CA GLN A 231 37.16 6.15 0.90
C GLN A 231 37.57 4.88 1.68
N ASN A 232 37.09 3.70 1.28
CA ASN A 232 37.25 2.44 1.98
C ASN A 232 36.86 2.52 3.48
N ILE A 233 35.84 3.28 3.79
CA ILE A 233 35.25 3.38 5.14
C ILE A 233 34.25 2.23 5.30
N GLU A 234 34.37 1.49 6.40
CA GLU A 234 33.40 0.44 6.74
C GLU A 234 32.02 1.04 7.03
N ILE A 235 31.01 0.45 6.41
CA ILE A 235 29.61 0.92 6.51
C ILE A 235 28.88 0.07 7.54
N ASN A 236 28.43 0.70 8.62
CA ASN A 236 27.44 0.08 9.51
C ASN A 236 26.06 0.21 8.86
N LYS A 237 25.60 -0.86 8.19
CA LYS A 237 24.33 -0.88 7.48
C LYS A 237 23.12 -0.67 8.41
N ALA A 238 23.21 -1.10 9.67
CA ALA A 238 22.14 -0.92 10.65
C ALA A 238 21.97 0.56 11.01
N ASP A 239 23.06 1.31 11.19
CA ASP A 239 23.02 2.75 11.44
C ASP A 239 22.47 3.51 10.23
N VAL A 240 22.86 3.13 9.01
CA VAL A 240 22.31 3.72 7.79
C VAL A 240 20.80 3.48 7.70
N ALA A 241 20.34 2.25 7.94
CA ALA A 241 18.93 1.90 7.92
C ALA A 241 18.12 2.66 8.99
N ALA A 242 18.64 2.72 10.22
CA ALA A 242 17.99 3.44 11.33
C ALA A 242 17.92 4.94 11.09
N SER A 243 19.00 5.56 10.61
CA SER A 243 19.06 7.00 10.33
C SER A 243 18.16 7.38 9.12
N PHE A 244 18.12 6.54 8.08
CA PHE A 244 17.21 6.71 6.95
C PHE A 244 15.75 6.62 7.39
N GLN A 245 15.38 5.56 8.12
CA GLN A 245 14.02 5.37 8.64
C GLN A 245 13.60 6.55 9.51
N GLN A 246 14.48 7.03 10.39
CA GLN A 246 14.19 8.19 11.24
C GLN A 246 13.91 9.45 10.41
N ALA A 247 14.71 9.70 9.37
CA ALA A 247 14.50 10.86 8.49
C ALA A 247 13.15 10.81 7.77
N VAL A 248 12.75 9.62 7.25
CA VAL A 248 11.44 9.43 6.61
C VAL A 248 10.30 9.61 7.60
N VAL A 249 10.38 8.97 8.78
CA VAL A 249 9.35 9.06 9.82
C VAL A 249 9.17 10.49 10.31
N ASP A 250 10.26 11.22 10.48
CA ASP A 250 10.20 12.63 10.89
C ASP A 250 9.46 13.50 9.87
N VAL A 251 9.70 13.31 8.56
CA VAL A 251 8.99 14.04 7.51
C VAL A 251 7.49 13.73 7.54
N LEU A 252 7.14 12.44 7.65
CA LEU A 252 5.74 12.01 7.73
C LEU A 252 5.04 12.60 8.95
N LYS A 253 5.68 12.49 10.12
CA LYS A 253 5.17 13.01 11.40
C LYS A 253 4.98 14.53 11.36
N ASP A 254 6.01 15.27 10.92
CA ASP A 254 6.00 16.73 10.94
C ASP A 254 4.83 17.26 10.08
N ASN A 255 4.61 16.69 8.87
CA ASN A 255 3.51 17.10 7.99
C ASN A 255 2.13 16.73 8.54
N VAL A 256 1.98 15.55 9.16
CA VAL A 256 0.69 15.18 9.78
C VAL A 256 0.36 16.10 10.97
N LEU A 257 1.35 16.44 11.78
CA LEU A 257 1.11 17.35 12.93
C LEU A 257 0.71 18.76 12.50
N LEU A 258 1.07 19.20 11.30
CA LEU A 258 0.61 20.47 10.73
C LEU A 258 -0.87 20.45 10.32
N THR A 259 -1.51 19.28 10.24
CA THR A 259 -2.94 19.15 9.90
C THR A 259 -3.86 19.10 11.11
N CYS A 260 -3.29 19.01 12.32
CA CYS A 260 -4.02 18.96 13.59
C CYS A 260 -4.03 20.31 14.27
#